data_be40008074cf4208af349a4e1248b71e
#
_entry.id   be40008074cf4208af349a4e1248b71e
#
_cell.length_a   1.000
_cell.length_b   1.000
_cell.length_c   1.000
_cell.angle_alpha   90.00
_cell.angle_beta   90.00
_cell.angle_gamma   90.00
#
_symmetry.space_group_name_H-M   'P 1'
#
loop_
_entity.id
_entity.type
_entity.pdbx_description
1 polymer ?
#
loop_
_entity_poly.entity_id
_entity_poly.type
_entity_poly.pdbx_seq_one_letter_code
_entity_poly.pdbx_strand_id
1 'polypeptide(L)'
;MIQSFIITGFLGVGKTTMLTNTVQKYFSDKKVAIVVNEFGDIGIDGNILSNVYSEVLEISEGCICCQLAEEFESGVLEIMNKYNPEIIFVETSGASEPFPIFLSMQNLGISVEGVICVVDSQNLDSYKDNSTAKYQIGGSNIMVLNKTDLVSNDELEAVKKDVIAIKEEYNIKNTLTGEPIFNNYVINQAEQGLVSKEVFDGVYRIDEIIGLAKDYKHHDHTTKDSITQKVAYLKADIEFADVDEVLKTIPKSIYRVKGVVKVKDVPNPIVINYSFGNVSFEELDEYTQPSIMIFIGESIDNDVNLLCEKFDFLNMPKFRVSK
;
A
#
# COMPACT_ATOMS: atom_id res chain seq x y z
N MET A 1 2.78 -26.00 -8.25
CA MET A 1 3.19 -24.66 -8.70
C MET A 1 2.65 -23.69 -7.69
N ILE A 2 3.45 -22.78 -7.15
CA ILE A 2 3.01 -21.81 -6.16
C ILE A 2 2.16 -20.76 -6.89
N GLN A 3 0.99 -20.48 -6.39
CA GLN A 3 0.14 -19.40 -6.88
C GLN A 3 0.53 -18.09 -6.19
N SER A 4 0.48 -16.98 -6.90
CA SER A 4 0.70 -15.69 -6.27
C SER A 4 -0.27 -14.62 -6.75
N PHE A 5 -0.54 -13.66 -5.86
CA PHE A 5 -1.35 -12.48 -6.12
C PHE A 5 -0.59 -11.24 -5.65
N ILE A 6 -0.62 -10.21 -6.47
CA ILE A 6 -0.07 -8.90 -6.12
C ILE A 6 -1.23 -7.98 -5.79
N ILE A 7 -1.19 -7.36 -4.60
CA ILE A 7 -2.20 -6.42 -4.13
C ILE A 7 -1.57 -5.04 -4.12
N THR A 8 -2.09 -4.16 -4.95
CA THR A 8 -1.65 -2.77 -5.10
C THR A 8 -2.82 -1.81 -4.91
N GLY A 9 -2.54 -0.52 -4.97
CA GLY A 9 -3.51 0.56 -4.85
C GLY A 9 -2.96 1.67 -3.96
N PHE A 10 -3.52 2.84 -4.10
CA PHE A 10 -3.02 4.04 -3.47
C PHE A 10 -3.02 3.96 -1.93
N LEU A 11 -2.51 4.99 -1.27
CA LEU A 11 -2.44 5.06 0.19
C LEU A 11 -3.84 5.05 0.81
N GLY A 12 -4.06 4.22 1.84
CA GLY A 12 -5.30 4.20 2.62
C GLY A 12 -6.55 3.63 1.94
N VAL A 13 -6.42 3.01 0.76
CA VAL A 13 -7.55 2.40 0.03
C VAL A 13 -8.08 1.11 0.64
N GLY A 14 -7.35 0.51 1.62
CA GLY A 14 -7.77 -0.70 2.33
C GLY A 14 -7.14 -1.99 1.84
N LYS A 15 -5.91 -1.95 1.27
CA LYS A 15 -5.16 -3.14 0.81
C LYS A 15 -4.99 -4.19 1.91
N THR A 16 -4.40 -3.79 3.04
CA THR A 16 -4.15 -4.67 4.19
C THR A 16 -5.44 -5.26 4.74
N THR A 17 -6.51 -4.47 4.84
CA THR A 17 -7.83 -4.93 5.29
C THR A 17 -8.40 -5.98 4.32
N MET A 18 -8.31 -5.73 3.01
CA MET A 18 -8.78 -6.69 2.01
C MET A 18 -7.97 -7.98 2.07
N LEU A 19 -6.65 -7.89 2.18
CA LEU A 19 -5.76 -9.05 2.28
C LEU A 19 -6.11 -9.90 3.52
N THR A 20 -6.21 -9.26 4.69
CA THR A 20 -6.55 -9.93 5.96
C THR A 20 -7.88 -10.66 5.85
N ASN A 21 -8.93 -9.97 5.43
CA ASN A 21 -10.27 -10.55 5.30
C ASN A 21 -10.30 -11.70 4.29
N THR A 22 -9.56 -11.55 3.18
CA THR A 22 -9.47 -12.57 2.12
C THR A 22 -8.83 -13.85 2.63
N VAL A 23 -7.66 -13.73 3.27
CA VAL A 23 -6.92 -14.91 3.72
C VAL A 23 -7.69 -15.63 4.82
N GLN A 24 -8.24 -14.90 5.79
CA GLN A 24 -9.08 -15.50 6.83
C GLN A 24 -10.30 -16.24 6.28
N LYS A 25 -10.95 -15.67 5.28
CA LYS A 25 -12.22 -16.19 4.77
C LYS A 25 -12.05 -17.34 3.78
N TYR A 26 -11.04 -17.28 2.91
CA TYR A 26 -10.94 -18.17 1.75
C TYR A 26 -9.72 -19.07 1.74
N PHE A 27 -8.69 -18.77 2.54
CA PHE A 27 -7.41 -19.47 2.50
C PHE A 27 -6.91 -19.90 3.89
N SER A 28 -7.80 -19.95 4.89
CA SER A 28 -7.46 -20.36 6.26
C SER A 28 -6.98 -21.81 6.38
N ASP A 29 -7.28 -22.65 5.39
CA ASP A 29 -6.86 -24.05 5.28
C ASP A 29 -5.58 -24.24 4.43
N LYS A 30 -5.02 -23.15 3.91
CA LYS A 30 -3.84 -23.13 3.04
C LYS A 30 -2.60 -22.64 3.77
N LYS A 31 -1.44 -23.08 3.27
CA LYS A 31 -0.17 -22.47 3.66
C LYS A 31 0.03 -21.18 2.88
N VAL A 32 -0.31 -20.07 3.51
CA VAL A 32 -0.21 -18.73 2.93
C VAL A 32 1.03 -18.04 3.44
N ALA A 33 1.81 -17.48 2.53
CA ALA A 33 2.84 -16.49 2.87
C ALA A 33 2.39 -15.10 2.43
N ILE A 34 2.68 -14.10 3.25
CA ILE A 34 2.40 -12.70 2.96
C ILE A 34 3.71 -11.93 2.94
N VAL A 35 3.97 -11.25 1.84
CA VAL A 35 5.11 -10.34 1.67
C VAL A 35 4.56 -8.93 1.63
N VAL A 36 4.95 -8.10 2.60
CA VAL A 36 4.54 -6.69 2.67
C VAL A 36 5.73 -5.85 2.25
N ASN A 37 5.57 -5.12 1.15
CA ASN A 37 6.55 -4.14 0.70
C ASN A 37 6.03 -2.75 1.08
N GLU A 38 6.56 -2.18 2.16
CA GLU A 38 6.07 -0.91 2.71
C GLU A 38 7.09 0.22 2.51
N PHE A 39 6.55 1.43 2.26
CA PHE A 39 7.34 2.65 2.14
C PHE A 39 7.74 3.16 3.54
N GLY A 40 9.05 3.08 3.86
CA GLY A 40 9.63 3.65 5.08
C GLY A 40 10.21 2.63 6.08
N ASP A 41 11.12 3.12 6.94
CA ASP A 41 11.92 2.32 7.88
C ASP A 41 11.13 1.76 9.10
N ILE A 42 9.82 1.92 9.17
CA ILE A 42 9.03 1.55 10.36
C ILE A 42 7.83 0.71 9.93
N GLY A 43 7.99 -0.62 10.04
CA GLY A 43 6.97 -1.62 9.72
C GLY A 43 5.84 -1.69 10.75
N ILE A 44 4.86 -0.79 10.66
CA ILE A 44 3.67 -0.84 11.52
C ILE A 44 2.66 -1.86 10.98
N ASP A 45 2.53 -1.99 9.65
CA ASP A 45 1.55 -2.90 9.03
C ASP A 45 1.91 -4.38 9.21
N GLY A 46 3.19 -4.75 9.20
CA GLY A 46 3.62 -6.12 9.44
C GLY A 46 3.36 -6.59 10.86
N ASN A 47 3.43 -5.70 11.84
CA ASN A 47 3.04 -6.04 13.21
C ASN A 47 1.54 -6.35 13.34
N ILE A 48 0.69 -5.71 12.55
CA ILE A 48 -0.75 -6.01 12.51
C ILE A 48 -0.98 -7.38 11.87
N LEU A 49 -0.28 -7.67 10.76
CA LEU A 49 -0.40 -8.93 10.04
C LEU A 49 0.23 -10.10 10.80
N SER A 50 1.34 -9.91 11.50
CA SER A 50 2.02 -10.97 12.28
C SER A 50 1.19 -11.48 13.45
N ASN A 51 0.28 -10.67 13.99
CA ASN A 51 -0.67 -11.12 15.02
C ASN A 51 -1.77 -12.04 14.45
N VAL A 52 -1.98 -12.04 13.13
CA VAL A 52 -3.04 -12.82 12.45
C VAL A 52 -2.47 -14.03 11.73
N TYR A 53 -1.22 -13.95 11.25
CA TYR A 53 -0.58 -14.99 10.45
C TYR A 53 0.78 -15.37 11.00
N SER A 54 1.12 -16.67 10.88
CA SER A 54 2.39 -17.22 11.35
C SER A 54 3.62 -16.80 10.55
N GLU A 55 3.42 -16.24 9.35
CA GLU A 55 4.50 -16.00 8.38
C GLU A 55 4.27 -14.68 7.61
N VAL A 56 4.80 -13.59 8.13
CA VAL A 56 4.82 -12.27 7.47
C VAL A 56 6.27 -11.85 7.30
N LEU A 57 6.66 -11.53 6.08
CA LEU A 57 7.94 -10.90 5.77
C LEU A 57 7.71 -9.44 5.40
N GLU A 58 8.27 -8.54 6.19
CA GLU A 58 8.36 -7.11 5.84
C GLU A 58 9.66 -6.83 5.10
N ILE A 59 9.54 -6.17 3.96
CA ILE A 59 10.69 -5.68 3.18
C ILE A 59 10.63 -4.16 3.21
N SER A 60 11.61 -3.52 3.85
CA SER A 60 11.70 -2.06 3.92
C SER A 60 12.22 -1.49 2.60
N GLU A 61 11.53 -0.52 2.02
CA GLU A 61 12.02 0.19 0.83
C GLU A 61 13.17 1.15 1.21
N GLY A 62 14.41 0.74 0.89
CA GLY A 62 15.55 1.66 0.83
C GLY A 62 15.69 2.26 -0.57
N CYS A 63 15.99 3.55 -0.67
CA CYS A 63 16.19 4.23 -1.96
C CYS A 63 17.30 3.57 -2.79
N ILE A 64 16.94 2.90 -3.91
CA ILE A 64 17.69 2.72 -5.17
C ILE A 64 17.13 1.49 -5.89
N CYS A 65 16.54 1.71 -7.07
CA CYS A 65 15.72 0.77 -7.84
C CYS A 65 16.31 -0.61 -8.20
N CYS A 66 17.60 -0.83 -8.12
CA CYS A 66 18.23 -2.12 -8.47
C CYS A 66 18.49 -3.03 -7.27
N GLN A 67 18.75 -2.47 -6.08
CA GLN A 67 18.97 -3.28 -4.86
C GLN A 67 17.66 -3.86 -4.32
N LEU A 68 16.55 -3.16 -4.51
CA LEU A 68 15.22 -3.60 -4.05
C LEU A 68 14.72 -4.88 -4.73
N ALA A 69 14.99 -5.05 -6.03
CA ALA A 69 14.59 -6.27 -6.74
C ALA A 69 15.35 -7.48 -6.20
N GLU A 70 16.64 -7.36 -5.95
CA GLU A 70 17.47 -8.44 -5.41
C GLU A 70 17.09 -8.80 -3.96
N GLU A 71 16.81 -7.80 -3.12
CA GLU A 71 16.36 -8.01 -1.75
C GLU A 71 14.98 -8.65 -1.70
N PHE A 72 14.04 -8.17 -2.53
CA PHE A 72 12.72 -8.76 -2.67
C PHE A 72 12.80 -10.22 -3.15
N GLU A 73 13.54 -10.49 -4.23
CA GLU A 73 13.70 -11.82 -4.79
C GLU A 73 14.36 -12.77 -3.78
N SER A 74 15.40 -12.30 -3.06
CA SER A 74 16.05 -13.05 -1.98
C SER A 74 15.09 -13.40 -0.84
N GLY A 75 14.28 -12.43 -0.41
CA GLY A 75 13.29 -12.62 0.66
C GLY A 75 12.20 -13.61 0.25
N VAL A 76 11.69 -13.52 -0.97
CA VAL A 76 10.71 -14.47 -1.50
C VAL A 76 11.29 -15.88 -1.58
N LEU A 77 12.54 -16.04 -2.04
CA LEU A 77 13.24 -17.34 -2.07
C LEU A 77 13.42 -17.93 -0.67
N GLU A 78 13.75 -17.10 0.32
CA GLU A 78 13.87 -17.56 1.71
C GLU A 78 12.51 -18.09 2.23
N ILE A 79 11.41 -17.36 1.99
CA ILE A 79 10.05 -17.80 2.33
C ILE A 79 9.72 -19.13 1.66
N MET A 80 9.98 -19.25 0.36
CA MET A 80 9.70 -20.47 -0.40
C MET A 80 10.45 -21.66 0.19
N ASN A 81 11.74 -21.50 0.49
CA ASN A 81 12.58 -22.57 1.02
C ASN A 81 12.22 -22.96 2.46
N LYS A 82 11.89 -21.99 3.29
CA LYS A 82 11.65 -22.23 4.72
C LYS A 82 10.25 -22.75 5.00
N TYR A 83 9.25 -22.23 4.30
CA TYR A 83 7.83 -22.48 4.65
C TYR A 83 7.09 -23.30 3.60
N ASN A 84 7.62 -23.40 2.36
CA ASN A 84 6.98 -24.10 1.25
C ASN A 84 5.49 -23.73 1.12
N PRO A 85 5.16 -22.46 0.87
CA PRO A 85 3.79 -21.99 0.80
C PRO A 85 3.07 -22.52 -0.43
N GLU A 86 1.74 -22.67 -0.33
CA GLU A 86 0.87 -22.98 -1.47
C GLU A 86 0.51 -21.70 -2.25
N ILE A 87 0.38 -20.58 -1.50
CA ILE A 87 -0.01 -19.29 -2.03
C ILE A 87 0.89 -18.20 -1.44
N ILE A 88 1.28 -17.25 -2.28
CA ILE A 88 2.00 -16.04 -1.88
C ILE A 88 1.16 -14.82 -2.23
N PHE A 89 0.86 -14.00 -1.24
CA PHE A 89 0.33 -12.66 -1.44
C PHE A 89 1.44 -11.64 -1.28
N VAL A 90 1.53 -10.70 -2.24
CA VAL A 90 2.47 -9.58 -2.15
C VAL A 90 1.65 -8.30 -2.06
N GLU A 91 1.70 -7.62 -0.92
CA GLU A 91 1.13 -6.28 -0.77
C GLU A 91 2.19 -5.24 -1.10
N THR A 92 1.93 -4.42 -2.14
CA THR A 92 2.83 -3.32 -2.49
C THR A 92 2.55 -2.09 -1.64
N SER A 93 3.57 -1.26 -1.48
CA SER A 93 3.40 0.08 -0.91
C SER A 93 2.34 0.88 -1.68
N GLY A 94 1.63 1.75 -0.96
CA GLY A 94 0.69 2.68 -1.59
C GLY A 94 1.34 3.73 -2.49
N ALA A 95 2.67 3.83 -2.45
CA ALA A 95 3.48 4.74 -3.26
C ALA A 95 4.24 4.03 -4.39
N SER A 96 4.06 2.72 -4.58
CA SER A 96 4.81 1.91 -5.55
C SER A 96 3.94 1.40 -6.68
N GLU A 97 4.53 1.24 -7.86
CA GLU A 97 3.90 0.57 -9.00
C GLU A 97 3.98 -0.96 -8.85
N PRO A 98 2.96 -1.73 -9.27
CA PRO A 98 2.95 -3.18 -9.12
C PRO A 98 3.84 -3.92 -10.13
N PHE A 99 4.12 -3.32 -11.28
CA PHE A 99 4.76 -4.01 -12.40
C PHE A 99 6.19 -4.48 -12.12
N PRO A 100 7.07 -3.74 -11.42
CA PRO A 100 8.38 -4.25 -11.01
C PRO A 100 8.28 -5.51 -10.17
N ILE A 101 7.35 -5.56 -9.22
CA ILE A 101 7.10 -6.76 -8.39
C ILE A 101 6.61 -7.93 -9.25
N PHE A 102 5.72 -7.65 -10.21
CA PHE A 102 5.26 -8.64 -11.18
C PHE A 102 6.43 -9.26 -11.94
N LEU A 103 7.38 -8.45 -12.44
CA LEU A 103 8.57 -8.93 -13.15
C LEU A 103 9.48 -9.76 -12.23
N SER A 104 9.73 -9.34 -11.00
CA SER A 104 10.52 -10.10 -10.03
C SER A 104 9.91 -11.48 -9.72
N MET A 105 8.58 -11.55 -9.54
CA MET A 105 7.89 -12.83 -9.34
C MET A 105 8.05 -13.76 -10.54
N GLN A 106 7.94 -13.22 -11.75
CA GLN A 106 8.17 -13.97 -12.99
C GLN A 106 9.62 -14.46 -13.12
N ASN A 107 10.62 -13.64 -12.77
CA ASN A 107 12.03 -14.02 -12.76
C ASN A 107 12.29 -15.20 -11.82
N LEU A 108 11.57 -15.28 -10.70
CA LEU A 108 11.62 -16.41 -9.76
C LEU A 108 10.88 -17.66 -10.24
N GLY A 109 10.22 -17.61 -11.40
CA GLY A 109 9.41 -18.71 -11.93
C GLY A 109 8.09 -18.91 -11.16
N ILE A 110 7.61 -17.88 -10.45
CA ILE A 110 6.35 -17.91 -9.70
C ILE A 110 5.23 -17.42 -10.60
N SER A 111 4.15 -18.20 -10.70
CA SER A 111 2.96 -17.80 -11.46
C SER A 111 2.20 -16.70 -10.72
N VAL A 112 2.02 -15.55 -11.39
CA VAL A 112 1.15 -14.47 -10.89
C VAL A 112 -0.23 -14.65 -11.48
N GLU A 113 -1.20 -15.03 -10.65
CA GLU A 113 -2.57 -15.30 -11.07
C GLU A 113 -3.40 -14.01 -11.20
N GLY A 114 -3.01 -12.94 -10.49
CA GLY A 114 -3.66 -11.64 -10.58
C GLY A 114 -2.85 -10.51 -9.96
N VAL A 115 -2.96 -9.34 -10.57
CA VAL A 115 -2.54 -8.06 -10.01
C VAL A 115 -3.80 -7.28 -9.66
N ILE A 116 -4.07 -7.15 -8.37
CA ILE A 116 -5.31 -6.61 -7.80
C ILE A 116 -5.06 -5.17 -7.37
N CYS A 117 -5.69 -4.21 -8.02
CA CYS A 117 -5.66 -2.81 -7.58
C CYS A 117 -6.90 -2.49 -6.75
N VAL A 118 -6.69 -2.16 -5.49
CA VAL A 118 -7.75 -1.67 -4.61
C VAL A 118 -7.93 -0.17 -4.82
N VAL A 119 -9.15 0.25 -5.06
CA VAL A 119 -9.54 1.65 -5.29
C VAL A 119 -10.53 2.08 -4.21
N ASP A 120 -10.26 3.21 -3.57
CA ASP A 120 -11.18 3.82 -2.61
C ASP A 120 -12.27 4.58 -3.36
N SER A 121 -13.50 4.05 -3.35
CA SER A 121 -14.63 4.63 -4.09
C SER A 121 -15.02 6.01 -3.54
N GLN A 122 -14.82 6.27 -2.25
CA GLN A 122 -15.16 7.54 -1.62
C GLN A 122 -14.18 8.66 -1.96
N ASN A 123 -12.90 8.32 -2.10
CA ASN A 123 -11.83 9.31 -2.16
C ASN A 123 -11.07 9.34 -3.49
N LEU A 124 -11.50 8.62 -4.52
CA LEU A 124 -10.80 8.53 -5.81
C LEU A 124 -10.48 9.91 -6.39
N ASP A 125 -11.41 10.85 -6.35
CA ASP A 125 -11.24 12.20 -6.88
C ASP A 125 -10.06 12.96 -6.23
N SER A 126 -9.67 12.58 -5.01
CA SER A 126 -8.56 13.21 -4.30
C SER A 126 -7.18 12.78 -4.83
N TYR A 127 -7.10 11.63 -5.51
CA TYR A 127 -5.81 11.06 -5.93
C TYR A 127 -5.79 10.50 -7.36
N LYS A 128 -6.91 10.50 -8.09
CA LYS A 128 -6.98 9.93 -9.45
C LYS A 128 -6.02 10.56 -10.46
N ASP A 129 -5.61 11.80 -10.21
CA ASP A 129 -4.65 12.51 -11.06
C ASP A 129 -3.19 12.21 -10.72
N ASN A 130 -2.93 11.58 -9.57
CA ASN A 130 -1.59 11.15 -9.17
C ASN A 130 -1.04 10.08 -10.12
N SER A 131 0.21 10.23 -10.57
CA SER A 131 0.84 9.32 -11.52
C SER A 131 0.95 7.90 -10.98
N THR A 132 1.33 7.72 -9.71
CA THR A 132 1.42 6.41 -9.09
C THR A 132 0.08 5.69 -9.09
N ALA A 133 -1.01 6.38 -8.71
CA ALA A 133 -2.35 5.80 -8.72
C ALA A 133 -2.78 5.36 -10.13
N LYS A 134 -2.48 6.18 -11.15
CA LYS A 134 -2.74 5.85 -12.56
C LYS A 134 -2.00 4.59 -13.00
N TYR A 135 -0.71 4.47 -12.67
CA TYR A 135 0.07 3.28 -13.00
C TYR A 135 -0.30 2.05 -12.15
N GLN A 136 -0.78 2.22 -10.93
CA GLN A 136 -1.35 1.13 -10.14
C GLN A 136 -2.60 0.56 -10.81
N ILE A 137 -3.52 1.41 -11.25
CA ILE A 137 -4.72 0.98 -11.99
C ILE A 137 -4.33 0.41 -13.35
N GLY A 138 -3.47 1.11 -14.10
CA GLY A 138 -2.99 0.68 -15.42
C GLY A 138 -2.25 -0.65 -15.39
N GLY A 139 -1.44 -0.89 -14.37
CA GLY A 139 -0.62 -2.09 -14.15
C GLY A 139 -1.36 -3.27 -13.51
N SER A 140 -2.67 -3.24 -13.44
CA SER A 140 -3.47 -4.30 -12.79
C SER A 140 -4.48 -4.90 -13.76
N ASN A 141 -4.84 -6.17 -13.54
CA ASN A 141 -5.89 -6.86 -14.31
C ASN A 141 -7.17 -7.09 -13.50
N ILE A 142 -7.15 -6.84 -12.21
CA ILE A 142 -8.31 -6.92 -11.34
C ILE A 142 -8.41 -5.60 -10.57
N MET A 143 -9.46 -4.83 -10.79
CA MET A 143 -9.76 -3.65 -9.99
C MET A 143 -10.83 -3.99 -8.96
N VAL A 144 -10.60 -3.60 -7.71
CA VAL A 144 -11.56 -3.75 -6.60
C VAL A 144 -11.96 -2.37 -6.12
N LEU A 145 -13.17 -1.95 -6.45
CA LEU A 145 -13.79 -0.74 -5.92
C LEU A 145 -14.20 -1.02 -4.48
N ASN A 146 -13.41 -0.54 -3.53
CA ASN A 146 -13.64 -0.74 -2.10
C ASN A 146 -14.37 0.44 -1.47
N LYS A 147 -14.90 0.25 -0.28
CA LYS A 147 -15.70 1.25 0.46
C LYS A 147 -16.98 1.65 -0.29
N THR A 148 -17.60 0.70 -1.00
CA THR A 148 -18.82 0.96 -1.76
C THR A 148 -20.02 1.24 -0.86
N ASP A 149 -19.94 0.86 0.41
CA ASP A 149 -20.89 1.20 1.48
C ASP A 149 -20.91 2.69 1.85
N LEU A 150 -19.90 3.47 1.43
CA LEU A 150 -19.76 4.90 1.75
C LEU A 150 -20.15 5.84 0.60
N VAL A 151 -20.62 5.29 -0.53
CA VAL A 151 -20.98 6.07 -1.72
C VAL A 151 -22.36 5.66 -2.24
N SER A 152 -23.02 6.57 -2.94
CA SER A 152 -24.27 6.27 -3.66
C SER A 152 -23.99 5.49 -4.94
N ASN A 153 -25.03 4.87 -5.51
CA ASN A 153 -24.91 4.16 -6.77
C ASN A 153 -24.43 5.06 -7.93
N ASP A 154 -24.89 6.32 -7.96
CA ASP A 154 -24.49 7.27 -9.01
C ASP A 154 -23.01 7.64 -8.90
N GLU A 155 -22.52 7.85 -7.68
CA GLU A 155 -21.09 8.08 -7.40
C GLU A 155 -20.25 6.85 -7.76
N LEU A 156 -20.72 5.65 -7.43
CA LEU A 156 -20.02 4.41 -7.77
C LEU A 156 -19.91 4.20 -9.28
N GLU A 157 -20.94 4.52 -10.05
CA GLU A 157 -20.88 4.47 -11.51
C GLU A 157 -19.95 5.53 -12.09
N ALA A 158 -19.81 6.71 -11.46
CA ALA A 158 -18.83 7.71 -11.85
C ALA A 158 -17.40 7.21 -11.57
N VAL A 159 -17.15 6.68 -10.38
CA VAL A 159 -15.86 6.04 -10.01
C VAL A 159 -15.47 4.95 -11.01
N LYS A 160 -16.42 4.08 -11.37
CA LYS A 160 -16.18 3.01 -12.34
C LYS A 160 -15.78 3.54 -13.71
N LYS A 161 -16.40 4.63 -14.18
CA LYS A 161 -16.05 5.28 -15.45
C LYS A 161 -14.63 5.84 -15.39
N ASP A 162 -14.26 6.51 -14.30
CA ASP A 162 -12.93 7.08 -14.12
C ASP A 162 -11.87 5.98 -14.09
N VAL A 163 -12.10 4.90 -13.35
CA VAL A 163 -11.20 3.74 -13.29
C VAL A 163 -11.00 3.11 -14.66
N ILE A 164 -12.08 2.95 -15.46
CA ILE A 164 -11.99 2.43 -16.84
C ILE A 164 -11.16 3.37 -17.72
N ALA A 165 -11.41 4.66 -17.66
CA ALA A 165 -10.67 5.65 -18.45
C ALA A 165 -9.17 5.64 -18.11
N ILE A 166 -8.82 5.63 -16.82
CA ILE A 166 -7.43 5.52 -16.36
C ILE A 166 -6.82 4.20 -16.85
N LYS A 167 -7.55 3.08 -16.71
CA LYS A 167 -7.08 1.76 -17.14
C LYS A 167 -6.75 1.72 -18.62
N GLU A 168 -7.60 2.27 -19.46
CA GLU A 168 -7.40 2.30 -20.91
C GLU A 168 -6.21 3.21 -21.31
N GLU A 169 -6.05 4.35 -20.66
CA GLU A 169 -4.97 5.31 -20.94
C GLU A 169 -3.61 4.82 -20.45
N TYR A 170 -3.55 4.27 -19.23
CA TYR A 170 -2.30 3.89 -18.53
C TYR A 170 -2.00 2.39 -18.54
N ASN A 171 -2.73 1.59 -19.32
CA ASN A 171 -2.44 0.17 -19.44
C ASN A 171 -1.01 -0.05 -19.94
N ILE A 172 -0.26 -0.88 -19.22
CA ILE A 172 1.12 -1.21 -19.57
C ILE A 172 1.13 -1.92 -20.91
N LYS A 173 1.96 -1.43 -21.84
CA LYS A 173 2.08 -1.95 -23.19
C LYS A 173 3.35 -2.76 -23.35
N ASN A 174 3.26 -3.84 -24.11
CA ASN A 174 4.40 -4.60 -24.58
C ASN A 174 5.23 -3.70 -25.51
N THR A 175 6.50 -3.51 -25.20
CA THR A 175 7.41 -2.62 -25.96
C THR A 175 7.66 -3.08 -27.39
N LEU A 176 7.52 -4.39 -27.65
CA LEU A 176 7.76 -4.97 -28.99
C LEU A 176 6.52 -4.93 -29.89
N THR A 177 5.34 -5.21 -29.31
CA THR A 177 4.09 -5.31 -30.09
C THR A 177 3.24 -4.05 -30.00
N GLY A 178 3.45 -3.22 -29.00
CA GLY A 178 2.59 -2.07 -28.68
C GLY A 178 1.24 -2.44 -28.06
N GLU A 179 0.94 -3.75 -27.93
CA GLU A 179 -0.31 -4.23 -27.37
C GLU A 179 -0.31 -4.11 -25.83
N PRO A 180 -1.46 -3.81 -25.22
CA PRO A 180 -1.58 -3.82 -23.78
C PRO A 180 -1.29 -5.20 -23.18
N ILE A 181 -0.55 -5.23 -22.07
CA ILE A 181 -0.20 -6.47 -21.37
C ILE A 181 -1.41 -7.05 -20.65
N PHE A 182 -2.21 -6.19 -20.01
CA PHE A 182 -3.41 -6.57 -19.28
C PHE A 182 -4.68 -6.26 -20.09
N ASN A 183 -4.83 -6.92 -21.25
CA ASN A 183 -5.99 -6.74 -22.15
C ASN A 183 -7.31 -7.15 -21.52
N ASN A 184 -7.28 -8.25 -20.76
CA ASN A 184 -8.45 -8.74 -20.05
C ASN A 184 -8.39 -8.26 -18.61
N TYR A 185 -9.35 -7.46 -18.22
CA TYR A 185 -9.48 -7.00 -16.85
C TYR A 185 -10.93 -7.07 -16.36
N VAL A 186 -11.08 -7.08 -15.05
CA VAL A 186 -12.39 -7.08 -14.38
C VAL A 186 -12.45 -6.03 -13.30
N ILE A 187 -13.66 -5.58 -13.03
CA ILE A 187 -13.96 -4.66 -11.95
C ILE A 187 -14.91 -5.33 -10.98
N ASN A 188 -14.48 -5.47 -9.74
CA ASN A 188 -15.26 -6.01 -8.63
C ASN A 188 -15.56 -4.91 -7.63
N GLN A 189 -16.53 -5.16 -6.76
CA GLN A 189 -16.89 -4.27 -5.66
C GLN A 189 -16.58 -4.94 -4.34
N ALA A 190 -16.25 -4.13 -3.34
CA ALA A 190 -15.99 -4.56 -1.98
C ALA A 190 -16.53 -3.56 -0.96
N GLU A 191 -17.04 -4.10 0.12
CA GLU A 191 -17.41 -3.37 1.33
C GLU A 191 -16.47 -3.80 2.44
N GLN A 192 -15.82 -2.85 3.11
CA GLN A 192 -14.88 -3.13 4.20
C GLN A 192 -13.78 -4.15 3.83
N GLY A 193 -13.33 -4.14 2.58
CA GLY A 193 -12.33 -5.07 2.08
C GLY A 193 -12.84 -6.50 1.83
N LEU A 194 -14.13 -6.77 1.93
CA LEU A 194 -14.70 -8.09 1.62
C LEU A 194 -14.98 -8.21 0.12
N VAL A 195 -14.24 -9.09 -0.54
CA VAL A 195 -14.40 -9.41 -1.97
C VAL A 195 -15.00 -10.79 -2.17
N SER A 196 -15.52 -11.05 -3.37
CA SER A 196 -15.93 -12.40 -3.78
C SER A 196 -14.72 -13.30 -3.97
N LYS A 197 -14.87 -14.61 -3.68
CA LYS A 197 -13.82 -15.61 -3.91
C LYS A 197 -13.38 -15.70 -5.38
N GLU A 198 -14.29 -15.41 -6.30
CA GLU A 198 -14.06 -15.45 -7.75
C GLU A 198 -12.89 -14.54 -8.18
N VAL A 199 -12.59 -13.50 -7.41
CA VAL A 199 -11.41 -12.63 -7.61
C VAL A 199 -10.10 -13.44 -7.61
N PHE A 200 -10.08 -14.59 -6.94
CA PHE A 200 -8.90 -15.43 -6.73
C PHE A 200 -8.94 -16.77 -7.48
N ASP A 201 -9.99 -17.03 -8.26
CA ASP A 201 -10.19 -18.33 -8.92
C ASP A 201 -9.34 -18.51 -10.21
N GLY A 202 -8.35 -17.65 -10.46
CA GLY A 202 -7.37 -17.78 -11.56
C GLY A 202 -7.97 -17.68 -12.98
N VAL A 203 -9.19 -17.14 -13.10
CA VAL A 203 -9.87 -16.93 -14.40
C VAL A 203 -9.13 -15.90 -15.26
N TYR A 204 -8.22 -15.15 -14.66
CA TYR A 204 -7.56 -13.99 -15.28
C TYR A 204 -6.06 -14.22 -15.45
N ARG A 205 -5.63 -15.44 -15.74
CA ARG A 205 -4.21 -15.77 -15.96
C ARG A 205 -3.58 -14.73 -16.86
N ILE A 206 -2.52 -14.15 -16.35
CA ILE A 206 -1.64 -13.30 -17.13
C ILE A 206 -0.79 -14.25 -17.95
N ASP A 207 -1.05 -14.33 -19.27
CA ASP A 207 -0.25 -15.16 -20.19
C ASP A 207 1.22 -14.80 -20.03
N GLU A 208 2.09 -15.80 -20.09
CA GLU A 208 3.53 -15.66 -19.90
C GLU A 208 4.08 -14.53 -20.77
N ILE A 209 4.49 -13.44 -20.14
CA ILE A 209 5.09 -12.29 -20.81
C ILE A 209 6.58 -12.56 -20.93
N ILE A 210 6.93 -13.51 -21.81
CA ILE A 210 8.31 -13.87 -22.10
C ILE A 210 8.99 -12.69 -22.82
N GLY A 211 9.98 -12.10 -22.19
CA GLY A 211 10.91 -11.15 -22.83
C GLY A 211 10.75 -9.68 -22.48
N LEU A 212 9.79 -9.28 -21.63
CA LEU A 212 9.55 -7.87 -21.28
C LEU A 212 10.50 -7.28 -20.23
N ALA A 213 11.15 -8.13 -19.44
CA ALA A 213 11.94 -7.71 -18.28
C ALA A 213 13.17 -6.84 -18.60
N LYS A 214 13.69 -6.90 -19.85
CA LYS A 214 14.94 -6.21 -20.21
C LYS A 214 14.78 -4.73 -20.57
N ASP A 215 13.58 -4.28 -20.91
CA ASP A 215 13.35 -2.95 -21.46
C ASP A 215 12.36 -2.10 -20.65
N TYR A 216 11.86 -2.59 -19.51
CA TYR A 216 11.02 -1.78 -18.64
C TYR A 216 11.87 -0.66 -18.03
N LYS A 217 11.65 0.55 -18.50
CA LYS A 217 12.18 1.75 -17.86
C LYS A 217 11.17 2.18 -16.80
N HIS A 218 11.60 2.20 -15.53
CA HIS A 218 10.87 2.94 -14.50
C HIS A 218 10.50 4.30 -15.08
N HIS A 219 9.23 4.65 -15.01
CA HIS A 219 8.83 6.00 -15.32
C HIS A 219 9.48 6.90 -14.26
N ASP A 220 10.40 7.77 -14.70
CA ASP A 220 10.92 8.83 -13.85
C ASP A 220 9.72 9.69 -13.44
N HIS A 221 9.20 9.45 -12.24
CA HIS A 221 8.23 10.32 -11.63
C HIS A 221 8.90 11.69 -11.55
N THR A 222 8.48 12.59 -12.41
CA THR A 222 8.96 13.98 -12.36
C THR A 222 8.71 14.48 -10.94
N THR A 223 9.63 15.26 -10.39
CA THR A 223 9.66 15.75 -9.01
C THR A 223 8.39 16.44 -8.50
N LYS A 224 7.36 16.59 -9.34
CA LYS A 224 6.07 17.20 -9.01
C LYS A 224 5.05 16.24 -8.37
N ASP A 225 5.13 14.95 -8.69
CA ASP A 225 4.15 13.93 -8.22
C ASP A 225 4.77 12.92 -7.23
N SER A 226 5.96 13.23 -6.69
CA SER A 226 6.63 12.34 -5.75
C SER A 226 5.93 12.35 -4.40
N ILE A 227 5.42 11.18 -4.03
CA ILE A 227 4.97 10.95 -2.66
C ILE A 227 6.19 10.95 -1.76
N THR A 228 6.15 11.75 -0.71
CA THR A 228 7.22 11.87 0.28
C THR A 228 6.70 11.52 1.65
N GLN A 229 7.60 11.08 2.52
CA GLN A 229 7.28 10.86 3.93
C GLN A 229 8.08 11.79 4.83
N LYS A 230 7.47 12.16 5.95
CA LYS A 230 8.12 12.91 7.03
C LYS A 230 7.78 12.27 8.37
N VAL A 231 8.79 12.13 9.20
CA VAL A 231 8.64 11.57 10.55
C VAL A 231 8.72 12.69 11.56
N ALA A 232 7.74 12.80 12.44
CA ALA A 232 7.79 13.64 13.61
C ALA A 232 7.80 12.78 14.88
N TYR A 233 8.67 13.11 15.81
CA TYR A 233 8.69 12.52 17.15
C TYR A 233 7.83 13.34 18.08
N LEU A 234 7.10 12.67 18.97
CA LEU A 234 6.25 13.34 19.93
C LEU A 234 6.95 13.41 21.30
N LYS A 235 6.73 14.51 22.00
CA LYS A 235 7.18 14.64 23.41
C LYS A 235 6.42 13.62 24.27
N ALA A 236 6.93 13.35 25.46
CA ALA A 236 6.20 12.58 26.48
C ALA A 236 5.02 13.39 27.04
N ASP A 237 4.08 12.68 27.66
CA ASP A 237 2.94 13.26 28.40
C ASP A 237 1.95 14.07 27.53
N ILE A 238 1.65 13.60 26.34
CA ILE A 238 0.66 14.18 25.43
C ILE A 238 -0.73 13.69 25.82
N GLU A 239 -1.71 14.58 25.76
CA GLU A 239 -3.10 14.22 25.95
C GLU A 239 -3.73 13.70 24.64
N PHE A 240 -4.75 12.85 24.73
CA PHE A 240 -5.46 12.36 23.53
C PHE A 240 -6.07 13.50 22.72
N ALA A 241 -6.51 14.55 23.39
CA ALA A 241 -7.06 15.73 22.74
C ALA A 241 -6.05 16.47 21.84
N ASP A 242 -4.77 16.46 22.21
CA ASP A 242 -3.70 17.05 21.40
C ASP A 242 -3.51 16.29 20.09
N VAL A 243 -3.53 14.95 20.17
CA VAL A 243 -3.43 14.08 18.99
C VAL A 243 -4.62 14.28 18.06
N ASP A 244 -5.84 14.33 18.62
CA ASP A 244 -7.08 14.53 17.88
C ASP A 244 -7.08 15.91 17.17
N GLU A 245 -6.56 16.96 17.83
CA GLU A 245 -6.44 18.28 17.21
C GLU A 245 -5.46 18.29 16.02
N VAL A 246 -4.32 17.59 16.12
CA VAL A 246 -3.41 17.41 14.99
C VAL A 246 -4.15 16.78 13.82
N LEU A 247 -4.81 15.64 14.06
CA LEU A 247 -5.48 14.86 13.00
C LEU A 247 -6.62 15.66 12.32
N LYS A 248 -7.34 16.51 13.05
CA LYS A 248 -8.36 17.40 12.49
C LYS A 248 -7.80 18.54 11.64
N THR A 249 -6.52 18.85 11.77
CA THR A 249 -5.86 19.95 11.04
C THR A 249 -4.93 19.50 9.95
N ILE A 250 -4.92 18.21 9.63
CA ILE A 250 -4.09 17.63 8.55
C ILE A 250 -4.43 18.30 7.21
N PRO A 251 -3.44 18.91 6.50
CA PRO A 251 -3.62 19.46 5.16
C PRO A 251 -3.96 18.39 4.13
N LYS A 252 -4.66 18.79 3.06
CA LYS A 252 -5.07 17.88 1.97
C LYS A 252 -3.91 17.26 1.19
N SER A 253 -2.73 17.86 1.22
CA SER A 253 -1.49 17.33 0.66
C SER A 253 -0.98 16.07 1.38
N ILE A 254 -1.40 15.88 2.63
CA ILE A 254 -1.07 14.71 3.45
C ILE A 254 -2.20 13.71 3.31
N TYR A 255 -1.95 12.64 2.59
CA TYR A 255 -2.93 11.59 2.28
C TYR A 255 -3.08 10.57 3.40
N ARG A 256 -1.97 10.25 4.09
CA ARG A 256 -1.92 9.24 5.15
C ARG A 256 -1.06 9.72 6.32
N VAL A 257 -1.49 9.42 7.53
CA VAL A 257 -0.66 9.50 8.73
C VAL A 257 -0.72 8.16 9.45
N LYS A 258 0.44 7.61 9.76
CA LYS A 258 0.58 6.49 10.69
C LYS A 258 1.31 6.96 11.92
N GLY A 259 0.94 6.47 13.09
CA GLY A 259 1.63 6.81 14.32
C GLY A 259 1.50 5.74 15.38
N VAL A 260 2.47 5.69 16.27
CA VAL A 260 2.36 4.99 17.55
C VAL A 260 2.63 6.01 18.64
N VAL A 261 1.63 6.27 19.44
CA VAL A 261 1.65 7.38 20.39
C VAL A 261 1.32 6.88 21.79
N LYS A 262 2.19 7.24 22.75
CA LYS A 262 1.94 7.07 24.18
C LYS A 262 1.18 8.29 24.67
N VAL A 263 -0.04 8.06 25.10
CA VAL A 263 -0.93 9.11 25.58
C VAL A 263 -0.97 9.07 27.10
N LYS A 264 -0.98 10.22 27.73
CA LYS A 264 -1.10 10.34 29.17
C LYS A 264 -2.36 9.64 29.70
N ASP A 265 -2.24 8.97 30.82
CA ASP A 265 -3.33 8.24 31.49
C ASP A 265 -3.93 7.06 30.67
N VAL A 266 -3.32 6.70 29.53
CA VAL A 266 -3.65 5.50 28.75
C VAL A 266 -2.52 4.48 28.93
N PRO A 267 -2.83 3.26 29.45
CA PRO A 267 -1.79 2.30 29.79
C PRO A 267 -1.03 1.76 28.57
N ASN A 268 -1.74 1.57 27.45
CA ASN A 268 -1.18 1.03 26.22
C ASN A 268 -0.96 2.13 25.17
N PRO A 269 0.11 2.06 24.39
CA PRO A 269 0.29 2.95 23.24
C PRO A 269 -0.84 2.78 22.22
N ILE A 270 -1.16 3.86 21.54
CA ILE A 270 -2.21 3.89 20.53
C ILE A 270 -1.57 3.94 19.14
N VAL A 271 -1.95 3.00 18.29
CA VAL A 271 -1.68 3.04 16.84
C VAL A 271 -2.71 3.97 16.20
N ILE A 272 -2.23 4.93 15.43
CA ILE A 272 -3.04 5.89 14.69
C ILE A 272 -2.94 5.56 13.21
N ASN A 273 -4.08 5.39 12.57
CA ASN A 273 -4.19 5.33 11.13
C ASN A 273 -5.13 6.45 10.65
N TYR A 274 -4.57 7.40 9.92
CA TYR A 274 -5.34 8.46 9.25
C TYR A 274 -5.21 8.29 7.73
N SER A 275 -6.31 8.43 7.01
CA SER A 275 -6.32 8.46 5.55
C SER A 275 -7.47 9.31 5.05
N PHE A 276 -7.17 10.38 4.31
CA PHE A 276 -8.16 11.28 3.70
C PHE A 276 -9.28 11.74 4.66
N GLY A 277 -8.93 12.08 5.90
CA GLY A 277 -9.89 12.51 6.93
C GLY A 277 -10.51 11.38 7.75
N ASN A 278 -10.36 10.12 7.35
CA ASN A 278 -10.80 8.97 8.15
C ASN A 278 -9.72 8.58 9.14
N VAL A 279 -10.10 8.40 10.40
CA VAL A 279 -9.17 8.04 11.48
C VAL A 279 -9.62 6.75 12.13
N SER A 280 -8.68 5.85 12.40
CA SER A 280 -8.87 4.72 13.32
C SER A 280 -7.77 4.69 14.37
N PHE A 281 -8.12 4.16 15.54
CA PHE A 281 -7.24 3.98 16.68
C PHE A 281 -7.29 2.53 17.12
N GLU A 282 -6.12 1.95 17.40
CA GLU A 282 -5.96 0.59 17.89
C GLU A 282 -4.99 0.61 19.07
N GLU A 283 -5.22 -0.21 20.09
CA GLU A 283 -4.27 -0.36 21.20
C GLU A 283 -3.17 -1.34 20.80
N LEU A 284 -1.94 -1.06 21.25
CA LEU A 284 -0.77 -1.90 21.03
C LEU A 284 -0.24 -2.38 22.38
N ASP A 285 -0.21 -3.69 22.61
CA ASP A 285 0.14 -4.27 23.92
C ASP A 285 1.58 -3.96 24.36
N GLU A 286 2.55 -3.98 23.46
CA GLU A 286 3.95 -3.72 23.76
C GLU A 286 4.59 -2.76 22.74
N TYR A 287 5.07 -1.60 23.20
CA TYR A 287 5.85 -0.68 22.40
C TYR A 287 6.82 0.12 23.25
N THR A 288 8.11 -0.09 23.00
CA THR A 288 9.19 0.52 23.81
C THR A 288 9.84 1.73 23.16
N GLN A 289 9.60 1.94 21.86
CA GLN A 289 10.18 3.03 21.09
C GLN A 289 9.53 4.40 21.44
N PRO A 290 10.15 5.50 21.05
CA PRO A 290 9.56 6.84 21.17
C PRO A 290 8.24 6.95 20.40
N SER A 291 7.32 7.79 20.88
CA SER A 291 6.09 8.13 20.14
C SER A 291 6.44 8.85 18.84
N ILE A 292 5.83 8.42 17.73
CA ILE A 292 6.09 8.94 16.40
C ILE A 292 4.80 9.14 15.62
N MET A 293 4.83 10.07 14.67
CA MET A 293 3.88 10.21 13.57
C MET A 293 4.63 10.29 12.25
N ILE A 294 4.18 9.52 11.27
CA ILE A 294 4.70 9.47 9.90
C ILE A 294 3.65 10.07 8.99
N PHE A 295 3.98 11.19 8.37
CA PHE A 295 3.14 11.90 7.42
C PHE A 295 3.54 11.51 6.00
N ILE A 296 2.59 11.14 5.16
CA ILE A 296 2.82 10.67 3.79
C ILE A 296 1.90 11.44 2.85
N GLY A 297 2.47 12.04 1.81
CA GLY A 297 1.71 12.85 0.85
C GLY A 297 2.60 13.52 -0.21
N GLU A 298 2.03 14.42 -0.98
CA GLU A 298 2.76 15.16 -2.04
C GLU A 298 3.25 16.50 -1.54
N SER A 299 4.56 16.77 -1.74
CA SER A 299 5.18 18.09 -1.43
C SER A 299 4.93 18.56 0.01
N ILE A 300 4.90 17.64 0.97
CA ILE A 300 4.44 17.88 2.36
C ILE A 300 5.45 18.58 3.28
N ASP A 301 6.65 18.95 2.79
CA ASP A 301 7.70 19.53 3.63
C ASP A 301 7.24 20.76 4.41
N ASN A 302 6.60 21.70 3.73
CA ASN A 302 6.11 22.93 4.35
C ASN A 302 4.95 22.65 5.29
N ASP A 303 4.05 21.77 4.92
CA ASP A 303 2.85 21.44 5.70
C ASP A 303 3.20 20.77 7.02
N VAL A 304 4.14 19.81 7.00
CA VAL A 304 4.61 19.17 8.24
C VAL A 304 5.38 20.14 9.11
N ASN A 305 6.19 21.04 8.54
CA ASN A 305 6.85 22.08 9.30
C ASN A 305 5.84 23.00 10.00
N LEU A 306 4.78 23.43 9.30
CA LEU A 306 3.71 24.25 9.90
C LEU A 306 2.96 23.52 11.02
N LEU A 307 2.73 22.19 10.86
CA LEU A 307 2.17 21.39 11.95
C LEU A 307 3.11 21.36 13.17
N CYS A 308 4.41 21.18 12.96
CA CYS A 308 5.39 21.20 14.05
C CYS A 308 5.55 22.58 14.70
N GLU A 309 5.34 23.68 13.97
CA GLU A 309 5.29 25.03 14.51
C GLU A 309 4.02 25.30 15.33
N LYS A 310 2.89 24.77 14.87
CA LYS A 310 1.58 24.90 15.56
C LYS A 310 1.51 24.05 16.82
N PHE A 311 2.03 22.83 16.77
CA PHE A 311 1.97 21.85 17.86
C PHE A 311 3.37 21.61 18.42
N ASP A 312 3.72 22.26 19.51
CA ASP A 312 5.05 22.27 20.11
C ASP A 312 5.53 20.91 20.63
N PHE A 313 4.63 19.93 20.74
CA PHE A 313 4.92 18.55 21.10
C PHE A 313 5.34 17.68 19.90
N LEU A 314 5.18 18.14 18.64
CA LEU A 314 5.70 17.51 17.44
C LEU A 314 7.10 18.04 17.15
N ASN A 315 8.08 17.15 16.97
CA ASN A 315 9.46 17.53 16.69
C ASN A 315 10.00 16.76 15.48
N MET A 316 10.45 17.48 14.49
CA MET A 316 11.20 16.89 13.39
C MET A 316 12.59 16.45 13.85
N PRO A 317 13.12 15.30 13.39
CA PRO A 317 14.47 14.91 13.68
C PRO A 317 15.42 15.98 13.14
N LYS A 318 16.28 16.52 14.01
CA LYS A 318 17.37 17.40 13.57
C LYS A 318 18.41 16.52 12.89
N PHE A 319 18.41 16.45 11.58
CA PHE A 319 19.51 15.85 10.84
C PHE A 319 20.81 16.59 11.22
N ARG A 320 21.68 15.93 11.98
CA ARG A 320 23.07 16.35 12.04
C ARG A 320 23.68 15.99 10.69
N VAL A 321 23.82 16.97 9.82
CA VAL A 321 24.73 16.85 8.66
C VAL A 321 26.11 16.58 9.27
N SER A 322 26.54 15.33 9.28
CA SER A 322 27.93 14.99 9.54
C SER A 322 28.75 15.61 8.41
N LYS A 323 29.58 16.60 8.78
CA LYS A 323 30.58 17.20 7.90
C LYS A 323 31.62 16.15 7.51
#